data_ff7cfde1db7b7739ba1a07faed073894
#
_entry.id   ff7cfde1db7b7739ba1a07faed073894
#
_cell.length_a   1.000
_cell.length_b   1.000
_cell.length_c   1.000
_cell.angle_alpha   90.00
_cell.angle_beta   90.00
_cell.angle_gamma   90.00
#
_symmetry.space_group_name_H-M   'P 1'
#
loop_
_entity.id
_entity.type
_entity.pdbx_description
1 polymer ?
#
loop_
_entity_poly.entity_id
_entity_poly.type
_entity_poly.pdbx_seq_one_letter_code
_entity_poly.pdbx_strand_id
1 'polypeptide(L)'
;EFTARVVNKFLAKAHSLLKNHVLNKERAKKNLPQANYVLVRGPGQLPDVPSFQYKYGFDAACIAGGGVYKGIARLVGMNVLPVPGATATPDTDLHSKFKTALGALDSHDFVFLHIKATDLYGEDGNPEGKKKFIEKIDAAAKPLLKLKDALVVVTGDHSTPCALKAHSGDPVPIMFSGVGVRPDDVQVFGERACMNGGVGRIRGLDVMPEVMNLLGKTKIYGG
;
A
#
# COMPACT_ATOMS: atom_id res chain seq x y z
N GLU A 1 26.37 -20.84 -4.86
CA GLU A 1 27.45 -20.91 -3.84
C GLU A 1 28.04 -19.54 -3.45
N PHE A 2 28.42 -18.67 -4.40
CA PHE A 2 29.02 -17.36 -4.07
C PHE A 2 28.06 -16.49 -3.23
N THR A 3 26.83 -16.28 -3.70
CA THR A 3 25.80 -15.48 -3.01
C THR A 3 25.53 -16.00 -1.60
N ALA A 4 25.35 -17.31 -1.42
CA ALA A 4 25.13 -17.91 -0.11
C ALA A 4 26.30 -17.64 0.85
N ARG A 5 27.54 -17.73 0.36
CA ARG A 5 28.74 -17.43 1.16
C ARG A 5 28.79 -15.97 1.60
N VAL A 6 28.46 -15.03 0.71
CA VAL A 6 28.41 -13.59 1.03
C VAL A 6 27.33 -13.31 2.05
N VAL A 7 26.11 -13.84 1.83
CA VAL A 7 24.98 -13.68 2.75
C VAL A 7 25.30 -14.25 4.13
N ASN A 8 25.87 -15.45 4.21
CA ASN A 8 26.26 -16.05 5.50
C ASN A 8 27.30 -15.23 6.24
N LYS A 9 28.30 -14.67 5.54
CA LYS A 9 29.28 -13.74 6.14
C LYS A 9 28.61 -12.46 6.67
N PHE A 10 27.68 -11.91 5.89
CA PHE A 10 26.89 -10.73 6.31
C PHE A 10 26.08 -11.04 7.57
N LEU A 11 25.33 -12.15 7.61
CA LEU A 11 24.50 -12.55 8.73
C LEU A 11 25.34 -12.77 10.01
N ALA A 12 26.47 -13.45 9.89
CA ALA A 12 27.38 -13.67 11.02
C ALA A 12 27.92 -12.35 11.58
N LYS A 13 28.35 -11.41 10.72
CA LYS A 13 28.84 -10.10 11.12
C LYS A 13 27.73 -9.25 11.73
N ALA A 14 26.54 -9.23 11.10
CA ALA A 14 25.38 -8.51 11.61
C ALA A 14 24.97 -9.01 13.00
N HIS A 15 24.88 -10.34 13.21
CA HIS A 15 24.57 -10.91 14.51
C HIS A 15 25.61 -10.52 15.59
N SER A 16 26.89 -10.60 15.27
CA SER A 16 27.96 -10.19 16.20
C SER A 16 27.83 -8.74 16.64
N LEU A 17 27.54 -7.83 15.72
CA LEU A 17 27.35 -6.41 16.03
C LEU A 17 26.08 -6.17 16.83
N LEU A 18 24.95 -6.73 16.39
CA LEU A 18 23.64 -6.53 17.01
C LEU A 18 23.57 -7.12 18.42
N LYS A 19 24.11 -8.33 18.63
CA LYS A 19 24.12 -9.00 19.94
C LYS A 19 24.72 -8.13 21.05
N ASN A 20 25.74 -7.36 20.73
CA ASN A 20 26.48 -6.53 21.69
C ASN A 20 25.99 -5.06 21.72
N HIS A 21 25.02 -4.70 20.87
CA HIS A 21 24.53 -3.33 20.78
C HIS A 21 23.84 -2.86 22.06
N VAL A 22 24.05 -1.61 22.45
CA VAL A 22 23.52 -1.03 23.70
C VAL A 22 22.00 -1.19 23.82
N LEU A 23 21.26 -0.96 22.72
CA LEU A 23 19.80 -1.12 22.69
C LEU A 23 19.37 -2.55 23.02
N ASN A 24 20.09 -3.57 22.60
CA ASN A 24 19.77 -4.96 22.93
C ASN A 24 20.06 -5.28 24.41
N LYS A 25 21.05 -4.66 25.00
CA LYS A 25 21.29 -4.75 26.46
C LYS A 25 20.15 -4.11 27.24
N GLU A 26 19.63 -2.96 26.77
CA GLU A 26 18.47 -2.30 27.39
C GLU A 26 17.18 -3.11 27.20
N ARG A 27 16.96 -3.70 26.02
CA ARG A 27 15.82 -4.58 25.77
C ARG A 27 15.83 -5.79 26.71
N ALA A 28 16.99 -6.43 26.88
CA ALA A 28 17.16 -7.54 27.79
C ALA A 28 16.83 -7.16 29.26
N LYS A 29 17.26 -5.97 29.73
CA LYS A 29 16.91 -5.46 31.07
C LYS A 29 15.41 -5.27 31.27
N LYS A 30 14.67 -5.02 30.19
CA LYS A 30 13.21 -4.84 30.17
C LYS A 30 12.43 -6.13 29.86
N ASN A 31 13.09 -7.29 29.86
CA ASN A 31 12.52 -8.58 29.43
C ASN A 31 11.88 -8.54 28.02
N LEU A 32 12.41 -7.71 27.14
CA LEU A 32 11.99 -7.64 25.76
C LEU A 32 12.89 -8.52 24.87
N PRO A 33 12.34 -9.21 23.85
CA PRO A 33 13.14 -9.94 22.87
C PRO A 33 14.22 -9.05 22.25
N GLN A 34 15.43 -9.57 22.13
CA GLN A 34 16.54 -8.84 21.48
C GLN A 34 16.35 -8.84 19.96
N ALA A 35 16.57 -7.69 19.32
CA ALA A 35 16.64 -7.54 17.86
C ALA A 35 18.09 -7.80 17.40
N ASN A 36 18.54 -9.06 17.50
CA ASN A 36 19.95 -9.44 17.37
C ASN A 36 20.25 -10.28 16.12
N TYR A 37 19.28 -10.49 15.25
CA TYR A 37 19.46 -11.25 14.01
C TYR A 37 18.73 -10.58 12.84
N VAL A 38 19.27 -10.75 11.64
CA VAL A 38 18.67 -10.32 10.38
C VAL A 38 18.21 -11.54 9.61
N LEU A 39 16.93 -11.61 9.27
CA LEU A 39 16.40 -12.63 8.39
C LEU A 39 16.39 -12.10 6.96
N VAL A 40 16.93 -12.87 6.02
CA VAL A 40 16.95 -12.55 4.59
C VAL A 40 16.15 -13.59 3.82
N ARG A 41 15.40 -13.14 2.82
CA ARG A 41 14.62 -14.01 1.93
C ARG A 41 14.49 -13.38 0.56
N GLY A 42 14.15 -14.18 -0.46
CA GLY A 42 13.88 -13.68 -1.80
C GLY A 42 15.09 -12.99 -2.44
N PRO A 43 16.26 -13.65 -2.57
CA PRO A 43 17.40 -13.03 -3.24
C PRO A 43 17.05 -12.76 -4.71
N GLY A 44 17.48 -11.61 -5.21
CA GLY A 44 17.23 -11.22 -6.60
C GLY A 44 18.14 -10.05 -7.00
N GLN A 45 18.15 -9.75 -8.27
CA GLN A 45 18.72 -8.53 -8.81
C GLN A 45 17.62 -7.48 -8.87
N LEU A 46 17.96 -6.24 -8.56
CA LEU A 46 17.03 -5.13 -8.74
C LEU A 46 16.78 -4.96 -10.25
N PRO A 47 15.53 -5.14 -10.73
CA PRO A 47 15.22 -4.97 -12.15
C PRO A 47 15.34 -3.48 -12.53
N ASP A 48 15.69 -3.23 -13.78
CA ASP A 48 15.52 -1.90 -14.37
C ASP A 48 14.03 -1.70 -14.68
N VAL A 49 13.37 -0.91 -13.84
CA VAL A 49 11.93 -0.65 -13.96
C VAL A 49 11.75 0.78 -14.45
N PRO A 50 10.97 0.98 -15.54
CA PRO A 50 10.68 2.33 -15.99
C PRO A 50 9.98 3.13 -14.89
N SER A 51 10.31 4.43 -14.77
CA SER A 51 9.65 5.30 -13.80
C SER A 51 8.15 5.42 -14.08
N PHE A 52 7.38 5.72 -13.03
CA PHE A 52 5.95 5.93 -13.14
C PHE A 52 5.61 7.06 -14.12
N GLN A 53 6.40 8.15 -14.08
CA GLN A 53 6.27 9.26 -15.00
C GLN A 53 6.57 8.86 -16.46
N TYR A 54 7.64 8.08 -16.70
CA TYR A 54 7.93 7.60 -18.05
C TYR A 54 6.82 6.70 -18.59
N LYS A 55 6.27 5.82 -17.76
CA LYS A 55 5.27 4.83 -18.18
C LYS A 55 3.88 5.44 -18.37
N TYR A 56 3.45 6.35 -17.49
CA TYR A 56 2.08 6.86 -17.42
C TYR A 56 1.96 8.37 -17.65
N GLY A 57 3.07 9.11 -17.71
CA GLY A 57 3.08 10.55 -17.89
C GLY A 57 2.63 11.35 -16.66
N PHE A 58 2.57 10.73 -15.47
CA PHE A 58 2.14 11.38 -14.23
C PHE A 58 3.33 11.71 -13.32
N ASP A 59 3.34 12.92 -12.77
CA ASP A 59 4.11 13.19 -11.56
C ASP A 59 3.37 12.59 -10.35
N ALA A 60 4.03 11.69 -9.62
CA ALA A 60 3.37 10.84 -8.65
C ALA A 60 3.94 10.99 -7.24
N ALA A 61 3.05 11.14 -6.25
CA ALA A 61 3.37 11.09 -4.83
C ALA A 61 2.93 9.79 -4.18
N CYS A 62 3.67 9.38 -3.14
CA CYS A 62 3.34 8.22 -2.30
C CYS A 62 3.28 8.62 -0.83
N ILE A 63 2.20 8.21 -0.16
CA ILE A 63 1.99 8.35 1.28
C ILE A 63 1.82 6.95 1.86
N ALA A 64 2.80 6.49 2.64
CA ALA A 64 2.78 5.17 3.27
C ALA A 64 3.46 5.19 4.63
N GLY A 65 3.05 4.29 5.54
CA GLY A 65 3.74 4.06 6.82
C GLY A 65 4.90 3.05 6.69
N GLY A 66 4.68 1.98 5.91
CA GLY A 66 5.61 0.86 5.78
C GLY A 66 6.80 1.12 4.86
N GLY A 67 7.97 0.59 5.26
CA GLY A 67 9.22 0.74 4.51
C GLY A 67 9.19 0.12 3.12
N VAL A 68 8.54 -1.03 2.96
CA VAL A 68 8.42 -1.75 1.68
C VAL A 68 7.70 -0.88 0.63
N TYR A 69 6.56 -0.30 0.97
CA TYR A 69 5.77 0.54 0.06
C TYR A 69 6.51 1.82 -0.33
N LYS A 70 7.19 2.44 0.65
CA LYS A 70 8.08 3.60 0.39
C LYS A 70 9.25 3.24 -0.53
N GLY A 71 9.80 2.04 -0.35
CA GLY A 71 10.90 1.52 -1.17
C GLY A 71 10.47 1.29 -2.61
N ILE A 72 9.33 0.64 -2.82
CA ILE A 72 8.75 0.42 -4.15
C ILE A 72 8.41 1.75 -4.82
N ALA A 73 7.78 2.67 -4.10
CA ALA A 73 7.46 3.99 -4.62
C ALA A 73 8.70 4.74 -5.13
N ARG A 74 9.80 4.73 -4.36
CA ARG A 74 11.07 5.32 -4.80
C ARG A 74 11.66 4.60 -6.01
N LEU A 75 11.58 3.26 -6.05
CA LEU A 75 12.08 2.46 -7.17
C LEU A 75 11.41 2.86 -8.49
N VAL A 76 10.11 3.12 -8.46
CA VAL A 76 9.36 3.57 -9.64
C VAL A 76 9.32 5.09 -9.80
N GLY A 77 10.15 5.84 -9.06
CA GLY A 77 10.32 7.29 -9.21
C GLY A 77 9.21 8.15 -8.62
N MET A 78 8.37 7.62 -7.73
CA MET A 78 7.38 8.43 -7.01
C MET A 78 8.04 9.26 -5.90
N ASN A 79 7.51 10.46 -5.67
CA ASN A 79 7.89 11.31 -4.54
C ASN A 79 7.27 10.78 -3.23
N VAL A 80 8.09 10.27 -2.32
CA VAL A 80 7.61 9.76 -1.03
C VAL A 80 7.49 10.90 -0.02
N LEU A 81 6.25 11.32 0.25
CA LEU A 81 5.96 12.42 1.15
C LEU A 81 6.06 11.98 2.62
N PRO A 82 6.78 12.74 3.47
CA PRO A 82 6.81 12.48 4.89
C PRO A 82 5.49 12.90 5.55
N VAL A 83 4.92 12.02 6.37
CA VAL A 83 3.72 12.30 7.14
C VAL A 83 3.97 11.97 8.61
N PRO A 84 3.97 12.96 9.51
CA PRO A 84 4.08 12.71 10.95
C PRO A 84 2.96 11.78 11.43
N GLY A 85 3.31 10.78 12.24
CA GLY A 85 2.34 9.80 12.75
C GLY A 85 1.89 8.74 11.74
N ALA A 86 2.39 8.75 10.49
CA ALA A 86 2.10 7.69 9.53
C ALA A 86 2.93 6.45 9.85
N THR A 87 2.29 5.47 10.46
CA THR A 87 2.82 4.14 10.74
C THR A 87 2.20 3.09 9.82
N ALA A 88 2.70 1.84 9.88
CA ALA A 88 2.10 0.68 9.23
C ALA A 88 1.19 -0.12 10.20
N THR A 89 0.92 0.41 11.39
CA THR A 89 0.24 -0.21 12.52
C THR A 89 -1.11 0.49 12.82
N PRO A 90 -1.97 -0.08 13.67
CA PRO A 90 -3.30 0.46 13.98
C PRO A 90 -3.32 1.87 14.59
N ASP A 91 -2.22 2.34 15.13
CA ASP A 91 -2.02 3.69 15.69
C ASP A 91 -1.70 4.75 14.64
N THR A 92 -1.69 4.39 13.35
CA THR A 92 -1.40 5.32 12.26
C THR A 92 -2.35 6.53 12.29
N ASP A 93 -1.80 7.72 12.10
CA ASP A 93 -2.61 8.94 11.95
C ASP A 93 -3.25 9.00 10.55
N LEU A 94 -4.49 8.51 10.47
CA LEU A 94 -5.28 8.50 9.25
C LEU A 94 -5.60 9.93 8.79
N HIS A 95 -5.90 10.85 9.72
CA HIS A 95 -6.22 12.23 9.37
C HIS A 95 -5.05 12.91 8.65
N SER A 96 -3.85 12.82 9.23
CA SER A 96 -2.65 13.38 8.62
C SER A 96 -2.33 12.75 7.26
N LYS A 97 -2.56 11.44 7.10
CA LYS A 97 -2.40 10.77 5.80
C LYS A 97 -3.34 11.32 4.73
N PHE A 98 -4.65 11.39 5.01
CA PHE A 98 -5.63 11.93 4.06
C PHE A 98 -5.42 13.43 3.79
N LYS A 99 -5.10 14.22 4.81
CA LYS A 99 -4.77 15.65 4.65
C LYS A 99 -3.57 15.84 3.72
N THR A 100 -2.50 15.07 3.92
CA THR A 100 -1.31 15.14 3.05
C THR A 100 -1.62 14.67 1.64
N ALA A 101 -2.44 13.62 1.48
CA ALA A 101 -2.85 13.13 0.16
C ALA A 101 -3.64 14.18 -0.62
N LEU A 102 -4.57 14.87 0.02
CA LEU A 102 -5.33 15.96 -0.61
C LEU A 102 -4.43 17.14 -0.98
N GLY A 103 -3.55 17.58 -0.08
CA GLY A 103 -2.61 18.67 -0.39
C GLY A 103 -1.57 18.30 -1.46
N ALA A 104 -1.25 17.01 -1.63
CA ALA A 104 -0.35 16.58 -2.69
C ALA A 104 -0.93 16.72 -4.10
N LEU A 105 -2.26 16.73 -4.24
CA LEU A 105 -2.94 16.92 -5.52
C LEU A 105 -2.73 18.33 -6.10
N ASP A 106 -2.31 19.30 -5.29
CA ASP A 106 -1.98 20.66 -5.78
C ASP A 106 -0.70 20.69 -6.62
N SER A 107 0.14 19.65 -6.52
CA SER A 107 1.46 19.60 -7.15
C SER A 107 1.81 18.27 -7.81
N HIS A 108 0.94 17.28 -7.74
CA HIS A 108 1.14 15.94 -8.32
C HIS A 108 -0.13 15.50 -9.05
N ASP A 109 0.06 14.83 -10.19
CA ASP A 109 -1.04 14.27 -11.00
C ASP A 109 -1.62 13.00 -10.40
N PHE A 110 -0.83 12.25 -9.62
CA PHE A 110 -1.20 10.96 -9.05
C PHE A 110 -0.74 10.85 -7.59
N VAL A 111 -1.64 10.43 -6.71
CA VAL A 111 -1.33 10.23 -5.29
C VAL A 111 -1.67 8.80 -4.88
N PHE A 112 -0.65 8.04 -4.49
CA PHE A 112 -0.79 6.71 -3.91
C PHE A 112 -0.82 6.78 -2.38
N LEU A 113 -2.00 6.57 -1.80
CA LEU A 113 -2.19 6.52 -0.35
C LEU A 113 -2.33 5.08 0.13
N HIS A 114 -1.41 4.63 0.97
CA HIS A 114 -1.39 3.27 1.51
C HIS A 114 -1.70 3.22 3.01
N ILE A 115 -2.61 2.30 3.40
CA ILE A 115 -3.01 2.02 4.78
C ILE A 115 -2.92 0.51 5.02
N LYS A 116 -2.07 0.06 5.96
CA LYS A 116 -1.73 -1.37 6.14
C LYS A 116 -2.52 -2.07 7.26
N ALA A 117 -2.95 -1.38 8.29
CA ALA A 117 -3.38 -2.05 9.53
C ALA A 117 -4.57 -3.03 9.39
N THR A 118 -5.37 -2.93 8.32
CA THR A 118 -6.40 -3.94 8.00
C THR A 118 -5.81 -5.32 7.80
N ASP A 119 -4.64 -5.39 7.18
CA ASP A 119 -3.88 -6.62 6.98
C ASP A 119 -3.41 -7.22 8.31
N LEU A 120 -2.84 -6.42 9.21
CA LEU A 120 -2.40 -6.87 10.53
C LEU A 120 -3.55 -7.48 11.34
N TYR A 121 -4.72 -6.84 11.36
CA TYR A 121 -5.91 -7.41 12.01
C TYR A 121 -6.36 -8.72 11.37
N GLY A 122 -6.17 -8.87 10.07
CA GLY A 122 -6.41 -10.12 9.35
C GLY A 122 -5.46 -11.23 9.82
N GLU A 123 -4.16 -10.96 9.85
CA GLU A 123 -3.11 -11.88 10.32
C GLU A 123 -3.29 -12.29 11.79
N ASP A 124 -3.73 -11.35 12.64
CA ASP A 124 -4.03 -11.59 14.06
C ASP A 124 -5.33 -12.39 14.26
N GLY A 125 -6.15 -12.54 13.23
CA GLY A 125 -7.47 -13.19 13.34
C GLY A 125 -8.46 -12.37 14.16
N ASN A 126 -8.40 -11.04 14.07
CA ASN A 126 -9.23 -10.10 14.81
C ASN A 126 -10.25 -9.37 13.90
N PRO A 127 -11.42 -9.98 13.62
CA PRO A 127 -12.42 -9.40 12.73
C PRO A 127 -13.03 -8.11 13.29
N GLU A 128 -13.26 -8.03 14.60
CA GLU A 128 -13.82 -6.83 15.22
C GLU A 128 -12.85 -5.63 15.14
N GLY A 129 -11.56 -5.86 15.36
CA GLY A 129 -10.52 -4.85 15.18
C GLY A 129 -10.43 -4.40 13.74
N LYS A 130 -10.47 -5.33 12.79
CA LYS A 130 -10.45 -5.05 11.35
C LYS A 130 -11.64 -4.19 10.93
N LYS A 131 -12.86 -4.57 11.32
CA LYS A 131 -14.09 -3.82 11.06
C LYS A 131 -14.01 -2.39 11.59
N LYS A 132 -13.70 -2.22 12.88
CA LYS A 132 -13.57 -0.90 13.51
C LYS A 132 -12.50 -0.04 12.85
N PHE A 133 -11.43 -0.65 12.36
CA PHE A 133 -10.39 0.11 11.67
C PHE A 133 -10.82 0.53 10.27
N ILE A 134 -11.58 -0.29 9.54
CA ILE A 134 -12.21 0.09 8.26
C ILE A 134 -13.19 1.25 8.45
N GLU A 135 -14.01 1.23 9.50
CA GLU A 135 -14.90 2.33 9.87
C GLU A 135 -14.14 3.65 10.15
N LYS A 136 -12.94 3.55 10.78
CA LYS A 136 -12.06 4.72 10.97
C LYS A 136 -11.49 5.24 9.64
N ILE A 137 -11.13 4.34 8.72
CA ILE A 137 -10.66 4.73 7.38
C ILE A 137 -11.78 5.46 6.64
N ASP A 138 -12.99 4.92 6.64
CA ASP A 138 -14.16 5.52 6.01
C ASP A 138 -14.42 6.93 6.55
N ALA A 139 -14.41 7.09 7.87
CA ALA A 139 -14.58 8.40 8.49
C ALA A 139 -13.48 9.40 8.11
N ALA A 140 -12.22 8.95 8.02
CA ALA A 140 -11.08 9.79 7.63
C ALA A 140 -11.08 10.12 6.13
N ALA A 141 -11.68 9.26 5.29
CA ALA A 141 -11.79 9.43 3.84
C ALA A 141 -12.87 10.44 3.41
N LYS A 142 -13.78 10.87 4.30
CA LYS A 142 -14.87 11.82 3.96
C LYS A 142 -14.44 13.05 3.17
N PRO A 143 -13.27 13.68 3.39
CA PRO A 143 -12.84 14.81 2.58
C PRO A 143 -12.68 14.50 1.08
N LEU A 144 -12.46 13.24 0.68
CA LEU A 144 -12.40 12.83 -0.72
C LEU A 144 -13.70 13.09 -1.48
N LEU A 145 -14.85 13.09 -0.79
CA LEU A 145 -16.17 13.37 -1.38
C LEU A 145 -16.29 14.82 -1.92
N LYS A 146 -15.37 15.71 -1.55
CA LYS A 146 -15.34 17.10 -2.03
C LYS A 146 -14.52 17.27 -3.32
N LEU A 147 -13.81 16.26 -3.75
CA LEU A 147 -13.04 16.28 -5.00
C LEU A 147 -14.01 16.26 -6.19
N LYS A 148 -13.86 17.25 -7.10
CA LYS A 148 -14.71 17.37 -8.29
C LYS A 148 -13.96 16.96 -9.55
N ASP A 149 -12.68 17.29 -9.63
CA ASP A 149 -11.86 17.13 -10.83
C ASP A 149 -10.81 16.02 -10.66
N ALA A 150 -11.16 14.97 -9.93
CA ALA A 150 -10.28 13.84 -9.65
C ALA A 150 -10.99 12.51 -9.87
N LEU A 151 -10.21 11.51 -10.25
CA LEU A 151 -10.61 10.11 -10.23
C LEU A 151 -10.09 9.49 -8.92
N VAL A 152 -10.98 8.98 -8.10
CA VAL A 152 -10.65 8.27 -6.86
C VAL A 152 -10.79 6.77 -7.10
N VAL A 153 -9.73 6.03 -6.80
CA VAL A 153 -9.72 4.56 -6.85
C VAL A 153 -9.49 4.02 -5.45
N VAL A 154 -10.38 3.14 -4.99
CA VAL A 154 -10.25 2.47 -3.70
C VAL A 154 -10.19 0.97 -3.92
N THR A 155 -9.16 0.31 -3.39
CA THR A 155 -8.97 -1.14 -3.51
C THR A 155 -8.07 -1.68 -2.40
N GLY A 156 -7.89 -2.99 -2.35
CA GLY A 156 -6.85 -3.68 -1.58
C GLY A 156 -5.78 -4.26 -2.51
N ASP A 157 -4.62 -4.54 -1.97
CA ASP A 157 -3.53 -5.24 -2.68
C ASP A 157 -3.75 -6.76 -2.67
N HIS A 158 -4.30 -7.30 -1.59
CA HIS A 158 -4.69 -8.71 -1.42
C HIS A 158 -5.72 -8.86 -0.31
N SER A 159 -6.35 -10.01 -0.27
CA SER A 159 -7.21 -10.42 0.84
C SER A 159 -6.39 -11.06 1.97
N THR A 160 -6.74 -10.73 3.22
CA THR A 160 -6.20 -11.35 4.44
C THR A 160 -7.37 -11.71 5.36
N PRO A 161 -8.09 -12.84 5.08
CA PRO A 161 -9.23 -13.25 5.87
C PRO A 161 -8.83 -13.57 7.31
N CYS A 162 -9.53 -13.01 8.29
CA CYS A 162 -9.25 -13.25 9.72
C CYS A 162 -9.36 -14.72 10.11
N ALA A 163 -10.23 -15.47 9.44
CA ALA A 163 -10.38 -16.92 9.69
C ALA A 163 -9.14 -17.71 9.27
N LEU A 164 -8.42 -17.26 8.23
CA LEU A 164 -7.21 -17.91 7.73
C LEU A 164 -5.94 -17.42 8.44
N LYS A 165 -5.96 -16.21 8.99
CA LYS A 165 -4.78 -15.52 9.55
C LYS A 165 -3.59 -15.48 8.58
N ALA A 166 -3.88 -15.41 7.30
CA ALA A 166 -2.93 -15.43 6.21
C ALA A 166 -3.53 -14.81 4.95
N HIS A 167 -2.68 -14.45 4.00
CA HIS A 167 -3.14 -13.99 2.70
C HIS A 167 -3.87 -15.10 1.95
N SER A 168 -4.86 -14.73 1.15
CA SER A 168 -5.59 -15.64 0.28
C SER A 168 -5.64 -15.13 -1.15
N GLY A 169 -6.01 -16.02 -2.08
CA GLY A 169 -6.22 -15.69 -3.50
C GLY A 169 -7.61 -15.13 -3.81
N ASP A 170 -8.39 -14.78 -2.79
CA ASP A 170 -9.72 -14.19 -2.99
C ASP A 170 -9.61 -12.81 -3.64
N PRO A 171 -10.54 -12.47 -4.55
CA PRO A 171 -10.59 -11.14 -5.14
C PRO A 171 -10.80 -10.05 -4.08
N VAL A 172 -10.16 -8.91 -4.26
CA VAL A 172 -10.41 -7.70 -3.48
C VAL A 172 -11.43 -6.81 -4.19
N PRO A 173 -12.24 -6.02 -3.45
CA PRO A 173 -13.14 -5.07 -4.06
C PRO A 173 -12.33 -3.92 -4.69
N ILE A 174 -12.83 -3.38 -5.80
CA ILE A 174 -12.31 -2.16 -6.41
C ILE A 174 -13.44 -1.22 -6.76
N MET A 175 -13.25 0.07 -6.53
CA MET A 175 -14.17 1.13 -6.86
C MET A 175 -13.43 2.24 -7.61
N PHE A 176 -14.02 2.72 -8.69
CA PHE A 176 -13.65 3.95 -9.39
C PHE A 176 -14.76 4.98 -9.19
N SER A 177 -14.40 6.21 -8.82
CA SER A 177 -15.37 7.28 -8.58
C SER A 177 -14.81 8.63 -9.03
N GLY A 178 -15.59 9.43 -9.72
CA GLY A 178 -15.19 10.77 -10.15
C GLY A 178 -15.16 10.94 -11.66
N VAL A 179 -14.18 11.66 -12.15
CA VAL A 179 -14.07 12.04 -13.56
C VAL A 179 -14.03 10.82 -14.47
N GLY A 180 -14.80 10.85 -15.56
CA GLY A 180 -14.84 9.79 -16.59
C GLY A 180 -15.65 8.53 -16.21
N VAL A 181 -16.05 8.40 -14.96
CA VAL A 181 -16.75 7.21 -14.48
C VAL A 181 -18.25 7.31 -14.77
N ARG A 182 -18.82 6.28 -15.39
CA ARG A 182 -20.26 6.05 -15.45
C ARG A 182 -20.67 5.22 -14.25
N PRO A 183 -21.59 5.72 -13.38
CA PRO A 183 -22.04 4.96 -12.23
C PRO A 183 -22.80 3.70 -12.67
N ASP A 184 -22.61 2.62 -11.92
CA ASP A 184 -23.41 1.41 -11.99
C ASP A 184 -24.43 1.37 -10.84
N ASP A 185 -25.16 0.26 -10.70
CA ASP A 185 -26.20 0.10 -9.68
C ASP A 185 -25.67 -0.30 -8.32
N VAL A 186 -24.36 -0.46 -8.16
CA VAL A 186 -23.71 -0.87 -6.90
C VAL A 186 -23.65 0.30 -5.92
N GLN A 187 -24.30 0.16 -4.77
CA GLN A 187 -24.44 1.22 -3.76
C GLN A 187 -23.55 1.01 -2.53
N VAL A 188 -22.88 -0.14 -2.42
CA VAL A 188 -22.07 -0.51 -1.25
C VAL A 188 -20.70 -1.00 -1.70
N PHE A 189 -19.64 -0.48 -1.07
CA PHE A 189 -18.28 -0.94 -1.29
C PHE A 189 -17.99 -2.18 -0.42
N GLY A 190 -17.74 -3.30 -1.06
CA GLY A 190 -17.40 -4.56 -0.42
C GLY A 190 -17.38 -5.71 -1.43
N GLU A 191 -16.75 -6.83 -1.04
CA GLU A 191 -16.46 -7.94 -1.95
C GLU A 191 -17.70 -8.46 -2.69
N ARG A 192 -18.80 -8.68 -1.96
CA ARG A 192 -20.05 -9.21 -2.57
C ARG A 192 -20.75 -8.21 -3.49
N ALA A 193 -20.77 -6.95 -3.11
CA ALA A 193 -21.44 -5.93 -3.90
C ALA A 193 -20.62 -5.62 -5.17
N CYS A 194 -19.32 -5.47 -5.06
CA CYS A 194 -18.44 -5.18 -6.20
C CYS A 194 -18.41 -6.30 -7.26
N MET A 195 -18.79 -7.54 -6.91
CA MET A 195 -18.97 -8.62 -7.90
C MET A 195 -20.01 -8.31 -8.97
N ASN A 196 -20.96 -7.42 -8.68
CA ASN A 196 -22.03 -7.01 -9.60
C ASN A 196 -21.75 -5.66 -10.27
N GLY A 197 -20.56 -5.09 -10.05
CA GLY A 197 -20.18 -3.81 -10.64
C GLY A 197 -19.84 -3.88 -12.12
N GLY A 198 -19.96 -2.74 -12.80
CA GLY A 198 -19.76 -2.63 -14.25
C GLY A 198 -18.32 -2.92 -14.72
N VAL A 199 -17.33 -2.81 -13.84
CA VAL A 199 -15.92 -3.14 -14.15
C VAL A 199 -15.69 -4.66 -14.26
N GLY A 200 -16.49 -5.47 -13.55
CA GLY A 200 -16.30 -6.91 -13.50
C GLY A 200 -14.99 -7.31 -12.81
N ARG A 201 -14.45 -8.48 -13.15
CA ARG A 201 -13.21 -9.01 -12.58
C ARG A 201 -12.01 -8.63 -13.45
N ILE A 202 -11.12 -7.82 -12.92
CA ILE A 202 -9.88 -7.39 -13.56
C ILE A 202 -8.66 -7.87 -12.76
N ARG A 203 -7.49 -7.87 -13.38
CA ARG A 203 -6.22 -8.14 -12.69
C ARG A 203 -5.64 -6.83 -12.14
N GLY A 204 -4.77 -6.90 -11.13
CA GLY A 204 -4.06 -5.73 -10.64
C GLY A 204 -3.28 -4.97 -11.73
N LEU A 205 -2.80 -5.68 -12.76
CA LEU A 205 -2.13 -5.08 -13.92
C LEU A 205 -3.07 -4.24 -14.81
N ASP A 206 -4.36 -4.47 -14.74
CA ASP A 206 -5.36 -3.80 -15.57
C ASP A 206 -5.86 -2.49 -14.91
N VAL A 207 -5.55 -2.26 -13.63
CA VAL A 207 -6.00 -1.08 -12.87
C VAL A 207 -5.47 0.23 -13.48
N MET A 208 -4.17 0.32 -13.75
CA MET A 208 -3.61 1.55 -14.34
C MET A 208 -4.06 1.78 -15.79
N PRO A 209 -4.15 0.77 -16.67
CA PRO A 209 -4.81 0.93 -17.97
C PRO A 209 -6.23 1.49 -17.86
N GLU A 210 -7.05 1.02 -16.90
CA GLU A 210 -8.41 1.55 -16.68
C GLU A 210 -8.38 3.00 -16.17
N VAL A 211 -7.49 3.34 -15.23
CA VAL A 211 -7.27 4.73 -14.79
C VAL A 211 -6.94 5.64 -15.98
N MET A 212 -6.02 5.22 -16.84
CA MET A 212 -5.63 5.98 -18.02
C MET A 212 -6.79 6.16 -19.00
N ASN A 213 -7.60 5.12 -19.18
CA ASN A 213 -8.80 5.16 -20.03
C ASN A 213 -9.84 6.14 -19.48
N LEU A 214 -10.19 6.05 -18.20
CA LEU A 214 -11.18 6.93 -17.56
C LEU A 214 -10.73 8.41 -17.58
N LEU A 215 -9.44 8.67 -17.51
CA LEU A 215 -8.86 10.02 -17.61
C LEU A 215 -8.66 10.51 -19.07
N GLY A 216 -9.06 9.72 -20.07
CA GLY A 216 -8.88 10.07 -21.49
C GLY A 216 -7.42 10.18 -21.93
N LYS A 217 -6.50 9.49 -21.23
CA LYS A 217 -5.04 9.53 -21.49
C LYS A 217 -4.53 8.29 -22.23
N THR A 218 -5.41 7.38 -22.63
CA THR A 218 -5.05 6.23 -23.49
C THR A 218 -5.02 6.66 -24.95
N LYS A 219 -4.06 6.11 -25.71
CA LYS A 219 -4.14 6.17 -27.18
C LYS A 219 -5.24 5.25 -27.64
N ILE A 220 -6.02 5.68 -28.61
CA ILE A 220 -7.03 4.83 -29.25
C ILE A 220 -6.33 3.66 -29.93
N TYR A 221 -6.77 2.44 -29.64
CA TYR A 221 -6.21 1.25 -30.29
C TYR A 221 -6.59 1.26 -31.78
N GLY A 222 -5.57 1.26 -32.67
CA GLY A 222 -5.77 1.31 -34.10
C GLY A 222 -5.95 2.71 -34.70
N GLY A 223 -5.68 3.78 -33.94
CA GLY A 223 -5.64 5.17 -34.42
C GLY A 223 -4.24 5.65 -34.82
#